data_d72679e530aabb10f3bf6fe22bd9128d
#
_entry.id   d72679e530aabb10f3bf6fe22bd9128d
#
_cell.length_a   1.000
_cell.length_b   1.000
_cell.length_c   1.000
_cell.angle_alpha   90.00
_cell.angle_beta   90.00
_cell.angle_gamma   90.00
#
_symmetry.space_group_name_H-M   'P 1'
#
loop_
_entity.id
_entity.type
_entity.pdbx_description
1 polymer ?
#
loop_
_entity_poly.entity_id
_entity_poly.type
_entity_poly.pdbx_seq_one_letter_code
_entity_poly.pdbx_strand_id
1 'polypeptide(L)'
;TLNPAVSRQDAVEMLDQHILTLPIFQALFAETNFPENNAVGKALQAIVRKLDAAAVSSETEGLDKFYTHVRERISLAKSDKSKQDIIRNLYDTFFHNAFPRMAERLGIVYTPIPVVDFILKSVDVALRKHFGESLSSPGVQILDPFSGTATFFVRLIQSGLIDREALPFKYAHELHANEIVLLAYYIATINIETAYHAVTGEYQPFEGMILIDTFQMTEKGDLVDKLVLPENNARAERQLAQPIRVIVGNPPYSAWQGSENDNNKNLDYPSLDGRIRDTYAARSSAVLKNSLYDSYIRAIRWSSDRIREKGIVAFVTNGSFIDSNAANGLRICLAEDYSHLYVFNLRGNARTQGEERRKEAGGIFDSGSRTPVAITI
;
A
#
# COMPACT_ATOMS: atom_id res chain seq x y z
N THR A 1 -10.10 16.00 5.86
CA THR A 1 -8.69 15.57 6.04
C THR A 1 -8.59 14.06 5.93
N LEU A 2 -7.63 13.55 5.14
CA LEU A 2 -7.38 12.09 5.00
C LEU A 2 -7.01 11.43 6.34
N ASN A 3 -6.60 12.24 7.29
CA ASN A 3 -6.25 11.89 8.66
C ASN A 3 -6.29 13.19 9.46
N PRO A 4 -6.75 13.22 10.73
CA PRO A 4 -6.70 14.42 11.60
C PRO A 4 -5.31 15.04 11.73
N ALA A 5 -4.27 14.28 11.46
CA ALA A 5 -2.88 14.74 11.45
C ALA A 5 -2.40 15.29 10.10
N VAL A 6 -3.21 15.26 9.05
CA VAL A 6 -2.89 15.93 7.77
C VAL A 6 -2.91 17.44 8.00
N SER A 7 -1.73 18.02 8.02
CA SER A 7 -1.57 19.46 8.18
C SER A 7 -2.00 20.20 6.91
N ARG A 8 -2.16 21.52 7.02
CA ARG A 8 -2.34 22.38 5.85
C ARG A 8 -1.21 22.20 4.84
N GLN A 9 0.00 21.97 5.31
CA GLN A 9 1.17 21.77 4.45
C GLN A 9 1.08 20.44 3.68
N ASP A 10 0.64 19.36 4.33
CA ASP A 10 0.42 18.06 3.63
C ASP A 10 -0.64 18.20 2.53
N ALA A 11 -1.71 18.98 2.79
CA ALA A 11 -2.74 19.24 1.78
C ALA A 11 -2.21 20.06 0.59
N VAL A 12 -1.32 21.03 0.83
CA VAL A 12 -0.64 21.77 -0.22
C VAL A 12 0.28 20.85 -1.01
N GLU A 13 1.09 20.03 -0.35
CA GLU A 13 1.96 19.04 -1.01
C GLU A 13 1.16 18.05 -1.88
N MET A 14 -0.04 17.65 -1.46
CA MET A 14 -0.92 16.81 -2.29
C MET A 14 -1.40 17.54 -3.56
N LEU A 15 -1.77 18.82 -3.44
CA LEU A 15 -2.15 19.64 -4.59
C LEU A 15 -0.97 19.85 -5.53
N ASP A 16 0.21 20.13 -5.01
CA ASP A 16 1.44 20.28 -5.79
C ASP A 16 1.76 18.97 -6.53
N GLN A 17 1.68 17.81 -5.86
CA GLN A 17 1.83 16.52 -6.52
C GLN A 17 0.83 16.34 -7.64
N HIS A 18 -0.45 16.66 -7.42
CA HIS A 18 -1.47 16.56 -8.45
C HIS A 18 -1.18 17.48 -9.65
N ILE A 19 -0.88 18.76 -9.41
CA ILE A 19 -0.59 19.74 -10.46
C ILE A 19 0.64 19.32 -11.28
N LEU A 20 1.72 18.90 -10.60
CA LEU A 20 2.97 18.54 -11.25
C LEU A 20 2.89 17.21 -12.03
N THR A 21 2.09 16.26 -11.58
CA THR A 21 2.01 14.93 -12.21
C THR A 21 0.88 14.80 -13.23
N LEU A 22 -0.14 15.65 -13.15
CA LEU A 22 -1.30 15.61 -14.04
C LEU A 22 -0.93 15.64 -15.53
N PRO A 23 -0.03 16.55 -16.02
CA PRO A 23 0.35 16.57 -17.44
C PRO A 23 1.03 15.28 -17.92
N ILE A 24 1.74 14.60 -17.00
CA ILE A 24 2.41 13.33 -17.28
C ILE A 24 1.37 12.22 -17.47
N PHE A 25 0.41 12.13 -16.54
CA PHE A 25 -0.65 11.13 -16.62
C PHE A 25 -1.59 11.35 -17.80
N GLN A 26 -1.89 12.60 -18.13
CA GLN A 26 -2.65 12.95 -19.34
C GLN A 26 -1.93 12.51 -20.62
N ALA A 27 -0.61 12.69 -20.69
CA ALA A 27 0.18 12.27 -21.85
C ALA A 27 0.31 10.75 -21.97
N LEU A 28 0.50 10.05 -20.83
CA LEU A 28 0.63 8.58 -20.78
C LEU A 28 -0.67 7.85 -21.11
N PHE A 29 -1.80 8.42 -20.70
CA PHE A 29 -3.11 7.77 -20.68
C PHE A 29 -4.18 8.61 -21.41
N ALA A 30 -3.79 9.30 -22.48
CA ALA A 30 -4.70 10.09 -23.29
C ALA A 30 -5.90 9.28 -23.82
N GLU A 31 -5.69 8.00 -24.12
CA GLU A 31 -6.72 7.12 -24.66
C GLU A 31 -7.77 6.69 -23.61
N THR A 32 -7.40 6.68 -22.32
CA THR A 32 -8.27 6.22 -21.22
C THR A 32 -8.89 7.34 -20.40
N ASN A 33 -8.50 8.60 -20.66
CA ASN A 33 -8.93 9.77 -19.85
C ASN A 33 -8.77 9.54 -18.34
N PHE A 34 -7.68 8.90 -17.93
CA PHE A 34 -7.44 8.47 -16.54
C PHE A 34 -7.74 9.56 -15.49
N PRO A 35 -7.26 10.84 -15.64
CA PRO A 35 -7.52 11.86 -14.63
C PRO A 35 -9.01 12.20 -14.47
N GLU A 36 -9.77 12.07 -15.57
CA GLU A 36 -11.21 12.36 -15.58
C GLU A 36 -12.05 11.17 -15.10
N ASN A 37 -11.50 9.95 -15.14
CA ASN A 37 -12.15 8.74 -14.66
C ASN A 37 -11.78 8.39 -13.22
N ASN A 38 -10.70 8.99 -12.67
CA ASN A 38 -10.26 8.75 -11.29
C ASN A 38 -10.99 9.66 -10.29
N ALA A 39 -11.59 9.07 -9.24
CA ALA A 39 -12.40 9.78 -8.24
C ALA A 39 -11.63 10.91 -7.51
N VAL A 40 -10.38 10.63 -7.13
CA VAL A 40 -9.51 11.59 -6.44
C VAL A 40 -9.01 12.65 -7.42
N GLY A 41 -8.63 12.24 -8.64
CA GLY A 41 -8.22 13.14 -9.73
C GLY A 41 -9.29 14.18 -10.04
N LYS A 42 -10.55 13.76 -10.21
CA LYS A 42 -11.70 14.66 -10.43
C LYS A 42 -11.85 15.69 -9.31
N ALA A 43 -11.78 15.23 -8.07
CA ALA A 43 -11.98 16.10 -6.90
C ALA A 43 -10.86 17.14 -6.79
N LEU A 44 -9.60 16.72 -6.93
CA LEU A 44 -8.44 17.62 -6.89
C LEU A 44 -8.45 18.60 -8.07
N GLN A 45 -8.80 18.13 -9.27
CA GLN A 45 -8.95 19.01 -10.44
C GLN A 45 -10.06 20.07 -10.23
N ALA A 46 -11.14 19.71 -9.55
CA ALA A 46 -12.20 20.68 -9.21
C ALA A 46 -11.70 21.76 -8.22
N ILE A 47 -10.78 21.40 -7.33
CA ILE A 47 -10.12 22.36 -6.43
C ILE A 47 -9.15 23.24 -7.20
N VAL A 48 -8.28 22.68 -8.04
CA VAL A 48 -7.30 23.40 -8.86
C VAL A 48 -7.98 24.44 -9.77
N ARG A 49 -9.13 24.10 -10.36
CA ARG A 49 -9.91 25.05 -11.18
C ARG A 49 -10.41 26.29 -10.41
N LYS A 50 -10.47 26.22 -9.09
CA LYS A 50 -10.85 27.36 -8.20
C LYS A 50 -9.65 28.19 -7.76
N LEU A 51 -8.43 27.68 -7.97
CA LEU A 51 -7.20 28.43 -7.68
C LEU A 51 -6.94 29.45 -8.77
N ASP A 52 -6.19 30.51 -8.42
CA ASP A 52 -5.78 31.51 -9.41
C ASP A 52 -4.88 30.87 -10.48
N ALA A 53 -5.25 31.03 -11.74
CA ALA A 53 -4.50 30.51 -12.87
C ALA A 53 -3.04 31.00 -12.92
N ALA A 54 -2.78 32.22 -12.42
CA ALA A 54 -1.43 32.78 -12.34
C ALA A 54 -0.58 32.06 -11.28
N ALA A 55 -1.18 31.65 -10.14
CA ALA A 55 -0.48 30.89 -9.12
C ALA A 55 -0.11 29.48 -9.61
N VAL A 56 -1.02 28.80 -10.32
CA VAL A 56 -0.78 27.48 -10.90
C VAL A 56 0.29 27.53 -12.00
N SER A 57 0.27 28.58 -12.84
CA SER A 57 1.26 28.78 -13.91
C SER A 57 2.68 28.99 -13.35
N SER A 58 2.82 29.70 -12.24
CA SER A 58 4.14 29.95 -11.65
C SER A 58 4.80 28.69 -11.10
N GLU A 59 4.02 27.71 -10.60
CA GLU A 59 4.53 26.43 -10.08
C GLU A 59 4.99 25.49 -11.21
N THR A 60 4.43 25.63 -12.40
CA THR A 60 4.79 24.80 -13.57
C THR A 60 5.83 25.45 -14.50
N GLU A 61 6.10 26.75 -14.32
CA GLU A 61 7.11 27.48 -15.06
C GLU A 61 8.51 26.86 -14.83
N GLY A 62 9.14 26.39 -15.88
CA GLY A 62 10.44 25.69 -15.80
C GLY A 62 10.36 24.18 -15.97
N LEU A 63 9.18 23.57 -15.85
CA LEU A 63 8.99 22.14 -16.08
C LEU A 63 8.64 21.78 -17.53
N ASP A 64 8.43 22.77 -18.40
CA ASP A 64 8.05 22.54 -19.81
C ASP A 64 9.05 21.64 -20.58
N LYS A 65 10.34 21.82 -20.34
CA LYS A 65 11.39 20.97 -20.93
C LYS A 65 11.29 19.52 -20.41
N PHE A 66 11.02 19.36 -19.13
CA PHE A 66 10.81 18.05 -18.50
C PHE A 66 9.58 17.37 -19.09
N TYR A 67 8.44 18.06 -19.17
CA TYR A 67 7.21 17.52 -19.75
C TYR A 67 7.38 17.16 -21.24
N THR A 68 8.10 17.98 -21.99
CA THR A 68 8.41 17.71 -23.41
C THR A 68 9.22 16.43 -23.53
N HIS A 69 10.28 16.29 -22.75
CA HIS A 69 11.13 15.09 -22.76
C HIS A 69 10.35 13.83 -22.32
N VAL A 70 9.49 13.94 -21.32
CA VAL A 70 8.61 12.83 -20.89
C VAL A 70 7.64 12.44 -22.02
N ARG A 71 7.00 13.41 -22.70
CA ARG A 71 6.11 13.13 -23.85
C ARG A 71 6.84 12.47 -25.01
N GLU A 72 8.05 12.87 -25.31
CA GLU A 72 8.89 12.22 -26.31
C GLU A 72 9.18 10.77 -25.96
N ARG A 73 9.57 10.48 -24.71
CA ARG A 73 9.78 9.10 -24.25
C ARG A 73 8.51 8.26 -24.31
N ILE A 74 7.37 8.84 -23.94
CA ILE A 74 6.06 8.18 -24.03
C ILE A 74 5.69 7.87 -25.48
N SER A 75 5.91 8.78 -26.41
CA SER A 75 5.62 8.56 -27.84
C SER A 75 6.42 7.41 -28.45
N LEU A 76 7.56 7.07 -27.86
CA LEU A 76 8.40 5.94 -28.24
C LEU A 76 7.97 4.61 -27.59
N ALA A 77 7.11 4.65 -26.58
CA ALA A 77 6.63 3.47 -25.87
C ALA A 77 5.56 2.72 -26.70
N LYS A 78 5.96 1.62 -27.34
CA LYS A 78 5.09 0.82 -28.21
C LYS A 78 4.28 -0.27 -27.48
N SER A 79 4.47 -0.45 -26.18
CA SER A 79 3.77 -1.48 -25.40
C SER A 79 3.40 -0.97 -24.01
N ASP A 80 2.38 -1.58 -23.41
CA ASP A 80 1.96 -1.30 -22.03
C ASP A 80 3.09 -1.54 -21.02
N LYS A 81 3.93 -2.55 -21.26
CA LYS A 81 5.12 -2.80 -20.46
C LYS A 81 6.10 -1.61 -20.51
N SER A 82 6.35 -1.05 -21.70
CA SER A 82 7.22 0.11 -21.84
C SER A 82 6.64 1.35 -21.17
N LYS A 83 5.31 1.52 -21.19
CA LYS A 83 4.62 2.60 -20.44
C LYS A 83 4.78 2.40 -18.95
N GLN A 84 4.60 1.18 -18.43
CA GLN A 84 4.80 0.84 -17.01
C GLN A 84 6.26 1.10 -16.55
N ASP A 85 7.25 0.76 -17.36
CA ASP A 85 8.66 1.02 -17.05
C ASP A 85 8.96 2.53 -17.00
N ILE A 86 8.35 3.34 -17.88
CA ILE A 86 8.44 4.80 -17.84
C ILE A 86 7.82 5.33 -16.54
N ILE A 87 6.64 4.86 -16.16
CA ILE A 87 5.95 5.25 -14.92
C ILE A 87 6.81 4.92 -13.70
N ARG A 88 7.36 3.71 -13.65
CA ARG A 88 8.24 3.27 -12.57
C ARG A 88 9.46 4.18 -12.47
N ASN A 89 10.15 4.42 -13.57
CA ASN A 89 11.34 5.28 -13.60
C ASN A 89 11.01 6.74 -13.22
N LEU A 90 9.86 7.26 -13.65
CA LEU A 90 9.38 8.58 -13.25
C LEU A 90 9.09 8.63 -11.75
N TYR A 91 8.43 7.59 -11.21
CA TYR A 91 8.16 7.48 -9.78
C TYR A 91 9.46 7.44 -8.99
N ASP A 92 10.37 6.50 -9.30
CA ASP A 92 11.60 6.33 -8.56
C ASP A 92 12.50 7.57 -8.64
N THR A 93 12.62 8.18 -9.82
CA THR A 93 13.53 9.32 -10.03
C THR A 93 12.89 10.65 -9.66
N PHE A 94 11.68 10.91 -10.11
CA PHE A 94 11.00 12.19 -9.88
C PHE A 94 10.55 12.34 -8.43
N PHE A 95 9.92 11.30 -7.88
CA PHE A 95 9.38 11.36 -6.52
C PHE A 95 10.49 11.52 -5.47
N HIS A 96 11.56 10.74 -5.57
CA HIS A 96 12.69 10.85 -4.66
C HIS A 96 13.41 12.22 -4.73
N ASN A 97 13.45 12.82 -5.92
CA ASN A 97 14.11 14.12 -6.11
C ASN A 97 13.20 15.30 -5.81
N ALA A 98 11.93 15.23 -6.19
CA ALA A 98 10.97 16.32 -5.98
C ALA A 98 10.38 16.34 -4.55
N PHE A 99 10.22 15.17 -3.94
CA PHE A 99 9.59 15.00 -2.62
C PHE A 99 10.44 14.11 -1.68
N PRO A 100 11.73 14.43 -1.44
CA PRO A 100 12.63 13.55 -0.69
C PRO A 100 12.15 13.29 0.74
N ARG A 101 11.61 14.31 1.42
CA ARG A 101 11.05 14.16 2.78
C ARG A 101 9.91 13.15 2.86
N MET A 102 9.05 13.14 1.85
CA MET A 102 7.91 12.23 1.80
C MET A 102 8.36 10.81 1.45
N ALA A 103 9.32 10.65 0.53
CA ALA A 103 9.89 9.35 0.19
C ALA A 103 10.55 8.67 1.41
N GLU A 104 11.32 9.43 2.20
CA GLU A 104 11.93 8.95 3.45
C GLU A 104 10.87 8.64 4.54
N ARG A 105 9.89 9.54 4.68
CA ARG A 105 8.82 9.44 5.69
C ARG A 105 7.98 8.19 5.54
N LEU A 106 7.73 7.76 4.32
CA LEU A 106 6.77 6.70 4.00
C LEU A 106 7.42 5.32 3.87
N GLY A 107 8.76 5.25 3.90
CA GLY A 107 9.49 3.97 3.87
C GLY A 107 9.08 3.10 2.67
N ILE A 108 8.92 3.72 1.49
CA ILE A 108 8.47 3.01 0.29
C ILE A 108 9.52 1.97 -0.09
N VAL A 109 9.18 0.71 0.12
CA VAL A 109 10.00 -0.44 -0.22
C VAL A 109 9.31 -1.25 -1.30
N TYR A 110 9.96 -1.36 -2.46
CA TYR A 110 9.47 -2.22 -3.53
C TYR A 110 9.55 -3.70 -3.13
N THR A 111 8.43 -4.40 -3.21
CA THR A 111 8.38 -5.84 -2.89
C THR A 111 8.83 -6.65 -4.11
N PRO A 112 9.89 -7.49 -4.00
CA PRO A 112 10.34 -8.31 -5.11
C PRO A 112 9.26 -9.24 -5.63
N ILE A 113 9.10 -9.32 -6.96
CA ILE A 113 8.08 -10.14 -7.63
C ILE A 113 8.06 -11.60 -7.13
N PRO A 114 9.21 -12.29 -6.96
CA PRO A 114 9.19 -13.67 -6.45
C PRO A 114 8.58 -13.81 -5.04
N VAL A 115 8.73 -12.79 -4.19
CA VAL A 115 8.13 -12.76 -2.84
C VAL A 115 6.62 -12.62 -2.95
N VAL A 116 6.14 -11.72 -3.80
CA VAL A 116 4.71 -11.52 -4.05
C VAL A 116 4.07 -12.79 -4.61
N ASP A 117 4.68 -13.40 -5.63
CA ASP A 117 4.20 -14.63 -6.25
C ASP A 117 4.15 -15.79 -5.25
N PHE A 118 5.15 -15.89 -4.36
CA PHE A 118 5.17 -16.90 -3.30
C PHE A 118 4.01 -16.70 -2.32
N ILE A 119 3.77 -15.46 -1.88
CA ILE A 119 2.69 -15.13 -0.94
C ILE A 119 1.33 -15.45 -1.58
N LEU A 120 1.07 -14.96 -2.79
CA LEU A 120 -0.21 -15.18 -3.47
C LEU A 120 -0.51 -16.67 -3.69
N LYS A 121 0.48 -17.47 -4.15
CA LYS A 121 0.34 -18.92 -4.30
C LYS A 121 0.11 -19.61 -2.96
N SER A 122 0.81 -19.20 -1.91
CA SER A 122 0.66 -19.77 -0.57
C SER A 122 -0.73 -19.50 0.01
N VAL A 123 -1.26 -18.29 -0.22
CA VAL A 123 -2.63 -17.91 0.17
C VAL A 123 -3.66 -18.77 -0.56
N ASP A 124 -3.52 -18.97 -1.89
CA ASP A 124 -4.45 -19.82 -2.64
C ASP A 124 -4.41 -21.29 -2.15
N VAL A 125 -3.21 -21.82 -1.88
CA VAL A 125 -3.05 -23.15 -1.28
C VAL A 125 -3.70 -23.24 0.10
N ALA A 126 -3.52 -22.23 0.94
CA ALA A 126 -4.12 -22.18 2.27
C ALA A 126 -5.65 -22.07 2.21
N LEU A 127 -6.20 -21.24 1.30
CA LEU A 127 -7.65 -21.17 1.05
C LEU A 127 -8.22 -22.53 0.66
N ARG A 128 -7.59 -23.23 -0.31
CA ARG A 128 -8.03 -24.57 -0.75
C ARG A 128 -7.98 -25.58 0.37
N LYS A 129 -6.88 -25.59 1.13
CA LYS A 129 -6.63 -26.56 2.20
C LYS A 129 -7.55 -26.39 3.40
N HIS A 130 -7.79 -25.15 3.82
CA HIS A 130 -8.46 -24.88 5.11
C HIS A 130 -9.91 -24.43 4.96
N PHE A 131 -10.29 -23.91 3.78
CA PHE A 131 -11.64 -23.39 3.57
C PHE A 131 -12.37 -24.03 2.39
N GLY A 132 -11.69 -24.85 1.56
CA GLY A 132 -12.25 -25.39 0.33
C GLY A 132 -12.53 -24.31 -0.74
N GLU A 133 -11.92 -23.14 -0.59
CA GLU A 133 -12.06 -21.96 -1.46
C GLU A 133 -10.75 -21.68 -2.20
N SER A 134 -10.76 -20.80 -3.18
CA SER A 134 -9.57 -20.30 -3.88
C SER A 134 -9.64 -18.78 -4.00
N LEU A 135 -8.57 -18.15 -4.45
CA LEU A 135 -8.59 -16.71 -4.78
C LEU A 135 -9.60 -16.37 -5.89
N SER A 136 -10.00 -17.38 -6.70
CA SER A 136 -11.01 -17.26 -7.75
C SER A 136 -12.45 -17.45 -7.24
N SER A 137 -12.64 -18.01 -6.04
CA SER A 137 -13.98 -18.34 -5.53
C SER A 137 -14.83 -17.09 -5.27
N PRO A 138 -16.13 -17.10 -5.64
CA PRO A 138 -17.04 -16.00 -5.32
C PRO A 138 -17.13 -15.73 -3.82
N GLY A 139 -17.22 -14.47 -3.42
CA GLY A 139 -17.29 -14.05 -2.01
C GLY A 139 -15.94 -13.99 -1.29
N VAL A 140 -14.86 -14.44 -1.90
CA VAL A 140 -13.51 -14.26 -1.37
C VAL A 140 -13.06 -12.82 -1.64
N GLN A 141 -13.40 -11.91 -0.73
CA GLN A 141 -12.99 -10.51 -0.76
C GLN A 141 -11.50 -10.38 -0.41
N ILE A 142 -10.72 -9.73 -1.27
CA ILE A 142 -9.25 -9.61 -1.15
C ILE A 142 -8.89 -8.14 -0.94
N LEU A 143 -8.11 -7.86 0.10
CA LEU A 143 -7.66 -6.51 0.44
C LEU A 143 -6.13 -6.44 0.48
N ASP A 144 -5.55 -5.47 -0.23
CA ASP A 144 -4.20 -4.97 -0.01
C ASP A 144 -4.29 -3.61 0.70
N PRO A 145 -4.08 -3.56 2.03
CA PRO A 145 -4.27 -2.33 2.80
C PRO A 145 -3.08 -1.35 2.72
N PHE A 146 -2.00 -1.72 2.03
CA PHE A 146 -0.76 -0.93 1.90
C PHE A 146 -0.17 -1.09 0.49
N SER A 147 -0.97 -0.74 -0.50
CA SER A 147 -0.76 -1.16 -1.89
C SER A 147 0.52 -0.62 -2.54
N GLY A 148 1.06 0.52 -2.08
CA GLY A 148 2.17 1.18 -2.75
C GLY A 148 1.84 1.41 -4.23
N THR A 149 2.64 0.80 -5.11
CA THR A 149 2.39 0.79 -6.57
C THR A 149 1.56 -0.40 -7.05
N ALA A 150 0.89 -1.11 -6.14
CA ALA A 150 -0.02 -2.25 -6.35
C ALA A 150 0.62 -3.52 -6.93
N THR A 151 1.86 -3.82 -6.58
CA THR A 151 2.55 -5.01 -7.08
C THR A 151 1.78 -6.30 -6.78
N PHE A 152 1.15 -6.44 -5.60
CA PHE A 152 0.34 -7.61 -5.26
C PHE A 152 -0.84 -7.79 -6.22
N PHE A 153 -1.61 -6.76 -6.50
CA PHE A 153 -2.77 -6.87 -7.38
C PHE A 153 -2.40 -7.01 -8.85
N VAL A 154 -1.37 -6.33 -9.31
CA VAL A 154 -0.83 -6.53 -10.66
C VAL A 154 -0.44 -8.00 -10.86
N ARG A 155 0.31 -8.57 -9.89
CA ARG A 155 0.72 -9.98 -9.97
C ARG A 155 -0.47 -10.93 -9.82
N LEU A 156 -1.43 -10.64 -8.95
CA LEU A 156 -2.64 -11.45 -8.80
C LEU A 156 -3.42 -11.55 -10.11
N ILE A 157 -3.66 -10.43 -10.79
CA ILE A 157 -4.38 -10.37 -12.07
C ILE A 157 -3.62 -11.14 -13.15
N GLN A 158 -2.28 -11.03 -13.20
CA GLN A 158 -1.44 -11.66 -14.23
C GLN A 158 -1.13 -13.13 -13.96
N SER A 159 -1.30 -13.60 -12.71
CA SER A 159 -0.83 -14.92 -12.28
C SER A 159 -1.66 -16.09 -12.78
N GLY A 160 -2.92 -15.86 -13.16
CA GLY A 160 -3.89 -16.93 -13.44
C GLY A 160 -4.44 -17.63 -12.17
N LEU A 161 -4.16 -17.09 -10.96
CA LEU A 161 -4.76 -17.57 -9.71
C LEU A 161 -6.24 -17.22 -9.59
N ILE A 162 -6.66 -16.17 -10.29
CA ILE A 162 -8.06 -15.86 -10.54
C ILE A 162 -8.38 -16.35 -11.95
N ASP A 163 -9.37 -17.22 -12.09
CA ASP A 163 -9.82 -17.73 -13.37
C ASP A 163 -10.27 -16.58 -14.27
N ARG A 164 -9.97 -16.69 -15.58
CA ARG A 164 -10.26 -15.61 -16.53
C ARG A 164 -11.73 -15.21 -16.55
N GLU A 165 -12.62 -16.17 -16.36
CA GLU A 165 -14.08 -15.95 -16.34
C GLU A 165 -14.54 -15.22 -15.05
N ALA A 166 -13.87 -15.47 -13.92
CA ALA A 166 -14.15 -14.85 -12.65
C ALA A 166 -13.53 -13.45 -12.51
N LEU A 167 -12.46 -13.17 -13.27
CA LEU A 167 -11.67 -11.95 -13.14
C LEU A 167 -12.48 -10.66 -13.27
N PRO A 168 -13.41 -10.48 -14.24
CA PRO A 168 -14.18 -9.25 -14.34
C PRO A 168 -15.04 -8.96 -13.09
N PHE A 169 -15.66 -9.99 -12.52
CA PHE A 169 -16.45 -9.83 -11.30
C PHE A 169 -15.56 -9.54 -10.08
N LYS A 170 -14.47 -10.28 -9.93
CA LYS A 170 -13.47 -10.05 -8.88
C LYS A 170 -12.93 -8.63 -8.92
N TYR A 171 -12.51 -8.17 -10.09
CA TYR A 171 -11.96 -6.85 -10.34
C TYR A 171 -12.94 -5.74 -9.93
N ALA A 172 -14.20 -5.87 -10.32
CA ALA A 172 -15.23 -4.86 -10.06
C ALA A 172 -15.72 -4.85 -8.60
N HIS A 173 -15.71 -6.00 -7.89
CA HIS A 173 -16.46 -6.15 -6.65
C HIS A 173 -15.71 -6.75 -5.47
N GLU A 174 -14.60 -7.46 -5.70
CA GLU A 174 -13.96 -8.27 -4.65
C GLU A 174 -12.47 -8.00 -4.47
N LEU A 175 -11.87 -7.09 -5.25
CA LEU A 175 -10.51 -6.58 -5.04
C LEU A 175 -10.56 -5.18 -4.44
N HIS A 176 -9.84 -4.99 -3.33
CA HIS A 176 -9.80 -3.76 -2.55
C HIS A 176 -8.36 -3.36 -2.25
N ALA A 177 -8.03 -2.09 -2.46
CA ALA A 177 -6.67 -1.59 -2.27
C ALA A 177 -6.69 -0.21 -1.59
N ASN A 178 -5.80 -0.01 -0.62
CA ASN A 178 -5.64 1.26 0.07
C ASN A 178 -4.24 1.81 -0.12
N GLU A 179 -4.13 3.11 -0.29
CA GLU A 179 -2.87 3.84 -0.34
C GLU A 179 -3.03 5.23 0.26
N ILE A 180 -2.05 5.67 1.04
CA ILE A 180 -2.08 6.98 1.71
C ILE A 180 -1.41 8.06 0.86
N VAL A 181 -0.47 7.69 0.00
CA VAL A 181 0.30 8.61 -0.84
C VAL A 181 -0.40 8.82 -2.16
N LEU A 182 -0.74 10.07 -2.46
CA LEU A 182 -1.49 10.41 -3.68
C LEU A 182 -0.82 9.91 -4.96
N LEU A 183 0.48 10.12 -5.10
CA LEU A 183 1.20 9.69 -6.30
C LEU A 183 1.25 8.17 -6.43
N ALA A 184 1.50 7.46 -5.34
CA ALA A 184 1.47 5.99 -5.31
C ALA A 184 0.06 5.47 -5.63
N TYR A 185 -0.99 6.11 -5.09
CA TYR A 185 -2.39 5.81 -5.41
C TYR A 185 -2.67 5.93 -6.92
N TYR A 186 -2.21 6.99 -7.59
CA TYR A 186 -2.38 7.13 -9.05
C TYR A 186 -1.65 6.02 -9.81
N ILE A 187 -0.40 5.77 -9.46
CA ILE A 187 0.41 4.72 -10.09
C ILE A 187 -0.20 3.34 -9.86
N ALA A 188 -0.65 3.05 -8.64
CA ALA A 188 -1.32 1.80 -8.31
C ALA A 188 -2.57 1.58 -9.15
N THR A 189 -3.43 2.61 -9.23
CA THR A 189 -4.66 2.53 -10.03
C THR A 189 -4.34 2.21 -11.49
N ILE A 190 -3.41 2.96 -12.08
CA ILE A 190 -2.97 2.77 -13.46
C ILE A 190 -2.37 1.38 -13.69
N ASN A 191 -1.50 0.91 -12.79
CA ASN A 191 -0.88 -0.41 -12.91
C ASN A 191 -1.91 -1.53 -12.88
N ILE A 192 -2.91 -1.43 -11.99
CA ILE A 192 -4.02 -2.39 -11.88
C ILE A 192 -4.86 -2.37 -13.16
N GLU A 193 -5.28 -1.18 -13.63
CA GLU A 193 -6.09 -1.03 -14.84
C GLU A 193 -5.37 -1.54 -16.10
N THR A 194 -4.07 -1.24 -16.22
CA THR A 194 -3.22 -1.75 -17.32
C THR A 194 -3.07 -3.27 -17.27
N ALA A 195 -2.87 -3.84 -16.06
CA ALA A 195 -2.77 -5.28 -15.90
C ALA A 195 -4.09 -5.98 -16.26
N TYR A 196 -5.21 -5.41 -15.86
CA TYR A 196 -6.54 -5.92 -16.21
C TYR A 196 -6.78 -5.87 -17.71
N HIS A 197 -6.52 -4.73 -18.35
CA HIS A 197 -6.63 -4.56 -19.80
C HIS A 197 -5.74 -5.55 -20.56
N ALA A 198 -4.50 -5.76 -20.12
CA ALA A 198 -3.58 -6.71 -20.77
C ALA A 198 -4.07 -8.16 -20.73
N VAL A 199 -4.83 -8.56 -19.70
CA VAL A 199 -5.37 -9.93 -19.54
C VAL A 199 -6.70 -10.10 -20.24
N THR A 200 -7.60 -9.11 -20.15
CA THR A 200 -8.98 -9.22 -20.65
C THR A 200 -9.15 -8.69 -22.08
N GLY A 201 -8.35 -7.71 -22.49
CA GLY A 201 -8.51 -6.93 -23.70
C GLY A 201 -9.51 -5.77 -23.55
N GLU A 202 -10.10 -5.59 -22.37
CA GLU A 202 -11.10 -4.56 -22.08
C GLU A 202 -10.58 -3.60 -21.03
N TYR A 203 -10.75 -2.29 -21.25
CA TYR A 203 -10.45 -1.27 -20.26
C TYR A 203 -11.64 -1.06 -19.33
N GLN A 204 -11.37 -1.11 -18.02
CA GLN A 204 -12.35 -0.77 -16.99
C GLN A 204 -11.64 -0.02 -15.84
N PRO A 205 -12.15 1.15 -15.40
CA PRO A 205 -11.65 1.83 -14.22
C PRO A 205 -11.72 0.96 -12.97
N PHE A 206 -10.66 1.02 -12.14
CA PHE A 206 -10.61 0.24 -10.91
C PHE A 206 -11.22 1.01 -9.73
N GLU A 207 -12.42 0.64 -9.34
CA GLU A 207 -13.14 1.28 -8.23
C GLU A 207 -12.70 0.79 -6.84
N GLY A 208 -11.96 -0.31 -6.76
CA GLY A 208 -11.48 -0.88 -5.50
C GLY A 208 -10.34 -0.11 -4.85
N MET A 209 -9.73 0.87 -5.56
CA MET A 209 -8.63 1.69 -5.04
C MET A 209 -9.14 2.88 -4.24
N ILE A 210 -8.59 3.07 -3.03
CA ILE A 210 -9.00 4.14 -2.10
C ILE A 210 -7.77 4.89 -1.62
N LEU A 211 -7.82 6.23 -1.69
CA LEU A 211 -6.81 7.10 -1.08
C LEU A 211 -7.16 7.30 0.38
N ILE A 212 -6.47 6.58 1.27
CA ILE A 212 -6.78 6.59 2.70
C ILE A 212 -5.61 6.09 3.56
N ASP A 213 -5.55 6.57 4.80
CA ASP A 213 -4.78 5.92 5.85
C ASP A 213 -5.56 4.72 6.40
N THR A 214 -5.06 3.52 6.13
CA THR A 214 -5.71 2.27 6.56
C THR A 214 -5.94 2.20 8.06
N PHE A 215 -4.98 2.64 8.87
CA PHE A 215 -5.11 2.58 10.33
C PHE A 215 -6.19 3.53 10.84
N GLN A 216 -6.37 4.67 10.16
CA GLN A 216 -7.41 5.64 10.51
C GLN A 216 -8.83 5.14 10.25
N MET A 217 -9.01 4.16 9.34
CA MET A 217 -10.34 3.65 8.97
C MET A 217 -11.13 3.06 10.15
N THR A 218 -10.46 2.63 11.22
CA THR A 218 -11.08 2.02 12.39
C THR A 218 -11.06 2.93 13.62
N GLU A 219 -10.48 4.11 13.51
CA GLU A 219 -10.46 5.10 14.56
C GLU A 219 -11.82 5.81 14.69
N LYS A 220 -12.14 6.27 15.91
CA LYS A 220 -13.33 7.09 16.15
C LYS A 220 -13.06 8.51 15.65
N GLY A 221 -13.74 8.91 14.63
CA GLY A 221 -13.64 10.26 14.03
C GLY A 221 -14.04 10.22 12.56
N ASP A 222 -14.30 11.36 11.97
CA ASP A 222 -14.72 11.42 10.58
C ASP A 222 -13.62 10.88 9.66
N LEU A 223 -14.00 9.83 8.94
CA LEU A 223 -13.29 9.41 7.75
C LEU A 223 -13.36 10.56 6.74
N VAL A 224 -12.37 11.40 6.67
CA VAL A 224 -12.23 12.49 5.69
C VAL A 224 -13.42 13.44 5.63
N ASP A 225 -13.16 14.71 5.52
CA ASP A 225 -14.18 15.71 5.20
C ASP A 225 -14.95 15.26 3.93
N LYS A 226 -16.19 14.81 4.14
CA LYS A 226 -17.09 14.29 3.08
C LYS A 226 -17.26 15.26 1.91
N LEU A 227 -16.88 16.50 2.10
CA LEU A 227 -16.96 17.56 1.09
C LEU A 227 -15.78 17.56 0.11
N VAL A 228 -14.61 17.04 0.51
CA VAL A 228 -13.39 17.15 -0.31
C VAL A 228 -13.26 15.97 -1.29
N LEU A 229 -13.49 14.74 -0.82
CA LEU A 229 -13.34 13.52 -1.62
C LEU A 229 -14.58 12.62 -1.52
N PRO A 230 -15.77 13.07 -1.92
CA PRO A 230 -17.04 12.37 -1.64
C PRO A 230 -17.10 10.97 -2.24
N GLU A 231 -16.63 10.78 -3.47
CA GLU A 231 -16.62 9.48 -4.14
C GLU A 231 -15.61 8.51 -3.49
N ASN A 232 -14.42 8.99 -3.14
CA ASN A 232 -13.41 8.20 -2.46
C ASN A 232 -13.91 7.74 -1.07
N ASN A 233 -14.62 8.61 -0.34
CA ASN A 233 -15.20 8.27 0.95
C ASN A 233 -16.30 7.22 0.82
N ALA A 234 -17.16 7.35 -0.18
CA ALA A 234 -18.18 6.33 -0.46
C ALA A 234 -17.56 4.96 -0.77
N ARG A 235 -16.42 4.94 -1.47
CA ARG A 235 -15.63 3.70 -1.70
C ARG A 235 -15.09 3.13 -0.38
N ALA A 236 -14.57 3.97 0.52
CA ALA A 236 -14.07 3.55 1.83
C ALA A 236 -15.20 2.96 2.71
N GLU A 237 -16.36 3.61 2.76
CA GLU A 237 -17.54 3.10 3.47
C GLU A 237 -17.99 1.73 2.91
N ARG A 238 -18.03 1.58 1.57
CA ARG A 238 -18.35 0.30 0.94
C ARG A 238 -17.34 -0.79 1.31
N GLN A 239 -16.03 -0.48 1.28
CA GLN A 239 -14.98 -1.42 1.64
C GLN A 239 -15.09 -1.87 3.11
N LEU A 240 -15.35 -0.94 4.04
CA LEU A 240 -15.53 -1.27 5.47
C LEU A 240 -16.69 -2.25 5.70
N ALA A 241 -17.74 -2.18 4.91
CA ALA A 241 -18.89 -3.07 4.99
C ALA A 241 -18.58 -4.49 4.44
N GLN A 242 -17.54 -4.65 3.60
CA GLN A 242 -17.22 -5.96 3.01
C GLN A 242 -16.70 -6.97 4.03
N PRO A 243 -17.09 -8.25 3.93
CA PRO A 243 -16.54 -9.33 4.73
C PRO A 243 -15.18 -9.77 4.15
N ILE A 244 -14.12 -9.00 4.44
CA ILE A 244 -12.78 -9.29 3.93
C ILE A 244 -12.36 -10.71 4.33
N ARG A 245 -11.95 -11.49 3.34
CA ARG A 245 -11.54 -12.89 3.48
C ARG A 245 -10.04 -13.09 3.42
N VAL A 246 -9.37 -12.28 2.63
CA VAL A 246 -7.92 -12.32 2.45
C VAL A 246 -7.35 -10.92 2.58
N ILE A 247 -6.32 -10.78 3.39
CA ILE A 247 -5.49 -9.57 3.45
C ILE A 247 -4.08 -9.97 3.05
N VAL A 248 -3.53 -9.29 2.02
CA VAL A 248 -2.16 -9.48 1.53
C VAL A 248 -1.46 -8.13 1.46
N GLY A 249 -0.16 -8.09 1.61
CA GLY A 249 0.57 -6.83 1.41
C GLY A 249 1.97 -6.82 2.01
N ASN A 250 2.60 -5.65 1.89
CA ASN A 250 3.86 -5.28 2.52
C ASN A 250 3.62 -4.01 3.35
N PRO A 251 3.22 -4.14 4.62
CA PRO A 251 2.98 -2.99 5.48
C PRO A 251 4.25 -2.17 5.72
N PRO A 252 4.15 -0.87 5.99
CA PRO A 252 5.31 -0.02 6.27
C PRO A 252 6.07 -0.49 7.52
N TYR A 253 7.40 -0.34 7.49
CA TYR A 253 8.29 -0.61 8.63
C TYR A 253 8.80 0.71 9.18
N SER A 254 8.17 1.26 10.17
CA SER A 254 8.61 2.50 10.80
C SER A 254 8.52 2.39 12.31
N ALA A 255 9.60 1.90 12.93
CA ALA A 255 9.85 2.17 14.33
C ALA A 255 10.77 3.38 14.41
N TRP A 256 10.27 4.50 14.90
CA TRP A 256 11.12 5.61 15.34
C TRP A 256 12.03 6.24 14.27
N GLN A 257 11.60 6.35 13.04
CA GLN A 257 12.32 7.11 12.00
C GLN A 257 11.94 8.60 12.01
N GLY A 258 11.85 9.19 13.19
CA GLY A 258 11.74 10.62 13.31
C GLY A 258 12.95 11.13 14.06
N SER A 259 13.83 11.92 13.43
CA SER A 259 14.63 12.85 14.19
C SER A 259 13.66 13.81 14.88
N GLU A 260 13.99 14.33 16.06
CA GLU A 260 13.16 15.34 16.78
C GLU A 260 12.87 16.60 15.93
N ASN A 261 13.56 16.74 14.78
CA ASN A 261 13.40 17.81 13.81
C ASN A 261 12.35 17.53 12.71
N ASP A 262 11.94 16.29 12.54
CA ASP A 262 10.88 15.95 11.60
C ASP A 262 9.55 15.94 12.37
N ASN A 263 8.58 16.74 11.95
CA ASN A 263 7.19 16.76 12.46
C ASN A 263 6.46 15.42 12.31
N ASN A 264 7.19 14.34 12.21
CA ASN A 264 6.77 12.97 11.99
C ASN A 264 6.82 12.15 13.29
N LYS A 265 6.40 12.76 14.40
CA LYS A 265 6.01 11.97 15.57
C LYS A 265 5.00 10.94 15.10
N ASN A 266 5.25 9.67 15.42
CA ASN A 266 4.35 8.56 15.12
C ASN A 266 2.90 9.01 15.32
N LEU A 267 2.09 8.92 14.26
CA LEU A 267 0.67 9.18 14.39
C LEU A 267 0.11 8.27 15.46
N ASP A 268 -0.62 8.84 16.39
CA ASP A 268 -1.32 8.07 17.40
C ASP A 268 -2.63 7.55 16.78
N TYR A 269 -2.84 6.25 16.93
CA TYR A 269 -4.09 5.60 16.57
C TYR A 269 -4.74 5.08 17.86
N PRO A 270 -5.49 5.91 18.59
CA PRO A 270 -5.91 5.60 19.97
C PRO A 270 -6.65 4.28 20.12
N SER A 271 -7.51 3.93 19.15
CA SER A 271 -8.24 2.66 19.19
C SER A 271 -7.32 1.49 18.90
N LEU A 272 -6.51 1.57 17.83
CA LEU A 272 -5.58 0.51 17.43
C LEU A 272 -4.45 0.33 18.46
N ASP A 273 -3.86 1.42 18.94
CA ASP A 273 -2.82 1.38 19.97
C ASP A 273 -3.38 0.87 21.31
N GLY A 274 -4.63 1.20 21.62
CA GLY A 274 -5.37 0.60 22.72
C GLY A 274 -5.51 -0.92 22.58
N ARG A 275 -5.84 -1.42 21.39
CA ARG A 275 -5.90 -2.85 21.09
C ARG A 275 -4.54 -3.53 21.29
N ILE A 276 -3.45 -2.92 20.80
CA ILE A 276 -2.09 -3.45 21.00
C ILE A 276 -1.72 -3.48 22.47
N ARG A 277 -2.02 -2.41 23.22
CA ARG A 277 -1.78 -2.35 24.66
C ARG A 277 -2.50 -3.46 25.41
N ASP A 278 -3.77 -3.66 25.11
CA ASP A 278 -4.65 -4.58 25.85
C ASP A 278 -4.45 -6.07 25.43
N THR A 279 -3.75 -6.31 24.31
CA THR A 279 -3.41 -7.64 23.80
C THR A 279 -1.91 -7.92 23.87
N TYR A 280 -1.16 -7.46 22.88
CA TYR A 280 0.27 -7.79 22.72
C TYR A 280 1.14 -7.28 23.87
N ALA A 281 0.94 -6.03 24.27
CA ALA A 281 1.73 -5.45 25.36
C ALA A 281 1.34 -6.01 26.74
N ALA A 282 0.06 -6.29 26.98
CA ALA A 282 -0.39 -6.88 28.22
C ALA A 282 0.18 -8.29 28.45
N ARG A 283 0.36 -9.05 27.36
CA ARG A 283 0.92 -10.42 27.40
C ARG A 283 2.44 -10.47 27.31
N SER A 284 3.12 -9.36 27.00
CA SER A 284 4.57 -9.30 26.89
C SER A 284 5.22 -9.24 28.29
N SER A 285 6.22 -10.11 28.51
CA SER A 285 7.06 -10.10 29.69
C SER A 285 8.19 -9.05 29.66
N ALA A 286 8.40 -8.38 28.52
CA ALA A 286 9.43 -7.37 28.38
C ALA A 286 9.10 -6.10 29.17
N VAL A 287 10.16 -5.44 29.69
CA VAL A 287 10.04 -4.15 30.38
C VAL A 287 9.77 -3.03 29.38
N LEU A 288 10.54 -2.99 28.27
CA LEU A 288 10.40 -2.01 27.19
C LEU A 288 9.54 -2.60 26.08
N LYS A 289 8.42 -1.96 25.78
CA LYS A 289 7.39 -2.44 24.84
C LYS A 289 7.16 -1.50 23.67
N ASN A 290 7.95 -0.45 23.53
CA ASN A 290 7.75 0.59 22.51
C ASN A 290 7.78 0.03 21.08
N SER A 291 8.61 -1.00 20.83
CA SER A 291 8.68 -1.67 19.52
C SER A 291 7.39 -2.39 19.10
N LEU A 292 6.45 -2.63 20.03
CA LEU A 292 5.14 -3.21 19.70
C LEU A 292 4.21 -2.23 18.97
N TYR A 293 4.56 -0.95 18.94
CA TYR A 293 3.81 0.08 18.21
C TYR A 293 4.44 0.43 16.86
N ASP A 294 5.34 -0.41 16.35
CA ASP A 294 5.84 -0.34 14.98
C ASP A 294 4.69 -0.55 13.98
N SER A 295 4.71 0.15 12.86
CA SER A 295 3.65 0.14 11.85
C SER A 295 3.30 -1.25 11.34
N TYR A 296 4.30 -2.15 11.17
CA TYR A 296 4.00 -3.52 10.75
C TYR A 296 3.26 -4.34 11.83
N ILE A 297 3.51 -4.08 13.12
CA ILE A 297 2.78 -4.72 14.23
C ILE A 297 1.36 -4.16 14.32
N ARG A 298 1.20 -2.85 14.12
CA ARG A 298 -0.11 -2.22 13.94
C ARG A 298 -0.88 -2.86 12.78
N ALA A 299 -0.21 -3.09 11.65
CA ALA A 299 -0.81 -3.75 10.49
C ALA A 299 -1.30 -5.17 10.81
N ILE A 300 -0.51 -5.95 11.54
CA ILE A 300 -0.91 -7.29 11.98
C ILE A 300 -2.14 -7.21 12.89
N ARG A 301 -2.17 -6.31 13.89
CA ARG A 301 -3.32 -6.17 14.79
C ARG A 301 -4.56 -5.69 14.06
N TRP A 302 -4.43 -4.64 13.24
CA TRP A 302 -5.53 -4.12 12.43
C TRP A 302 -6.13 -5.20 11.52
N SER A 303 -5.28 -5.96 10.85
CA SER A 303 -5.71 -7.04 9.95
C SER A 303 -6.39 -8.18 10.69
N SER A 304 -5.87 -8.57 11.88
CA SER A 304 -6.51 -9.59 12.72
C SER A 304 -7.91 -9.16 13.16
N ASP A 305 -8.08 -7.89 13.55
CA ASP A 305 -9.40 -7.36 13.92
C ASP A 305 -10.31 -7.22 12.68
N ARG A 306 -9.75 -6.92 11.50
CA ARG A 306 -10.50 -6.71 10.25
C ARG A 306 -11.03 -8.00 9.64
N ILE A 307 -10.27 -9.10 9.74
CA ILE A 307 -10.66 -10.43 9.24
C ILE A 307 -11.85 -11.02 10.03
N ARG A 308 -12.04 -10.60 11.27
CA ARG A 308 -13.08 -11.12 12.17
C ARG A 308 -12.94 -12.63 12.45
N GLU A 309 -13.95 -13.45 12.08
CA GLU A 309 -14.03 -14.85 12.49
C GLU A 309 -13.16 -15.80 11.67
N LYS A 310 -13.02 -15.55 10.38
CA LYS A 310 -12.26 -16.43 9.47
C LYS A 310 -11.74 -15.73 8.23
N GLY A 311 -10.51 -16.04 7.91
CA GLY A 311 -9.82 -15.51 6.72
C GLY A 311 -8.32 -15.77 6.81
N ILE A 312 -7.57 -15.16 5.92
CA ILE A 312 -6.12 -15.28 5.82
C ILE A 312 -5.50 -13.87 5.83
N VAL A 313 -4.48 -13.69 6.66
CA VAL A 313 -3.60 -12.53 6.63
C VAL A 313 -2.23 -13.00 6.18
N ALA A 314 -1.71 -12.44 5.10
CA ALA A 314 -0.41 -12.83 4.53
C ALA A 314 0.43 -11.60 4.22
N PHE A 315 1.46 -11.38 5.00
CA PHE A 315 2.34 -10.23 4.90
C PHE A 315 3.80 -10.61 4.73
N VAL A 316 4.54 -9.80 3.99
CA VAL A 316 5.99 -9.69 4.15
C VAL A 316 6.29 -8.52 5.07
N THR A 317 7.03 -8.74 6.15
CA THR A 317 7.26 -7.74 7.21
C THR A 317 8.70 -7.78 7.72
N ASN A 318 9.01 -6.82 8.59
CA ASN A 318 10.17 -6.92 9.46
C ASN A 318 10.07 -8.21 10.30
N GLY A 319 11.06 -9.09 10.19
CA GLY A 319 11.10 -10.40 10.86
C GLY A 319 11.55 -10.34 12.33
N SER A 320 11.87 -9.17 12.88
CA SER A 320 12.34 -9.05 14.25
C SER A 320 11.34 -9.57 15.30
N PHE A 321 10.06 -9.63 14.98
CA PHE A 321 9.04 -10.14 15.90
C PHE A 321 9.21 -11.65 16.20
N ILE A 322 9.93 -12.39 15.37
CA ILE A 322 10.17 -13.83 15.53
C ILE A 322 10.94 -14.10 16.81
N ASP A 323 12.02 -13.33 17.06
CA ASP A 323 12.98 -13.58 18.13
C ASP A 323 12.98 -12.50 19.22
N SER A 324 12.38 -11.34 18.99
CA SER A 324 12.36 -10.23 19.95
C SER A 324 11.63 -10.61 21.24
N ASN A 325 12.24 -10.32 22.39
CA ASN A 325 11.62 -10.49 23.69
C ASN A 325 10.35 -9.62 23.85
N ALA A 326 10.36 -8.41 23.33
CA ALA A 326 9.21 -7.51 23.38
C ALA A 326 7.98 -8.10 22.63
N ALA A 327 8.23 -8.85 21.55
CA ALA A 327 7.18 -9.44 20.74
C ALA A 327 6.67 -10.81 21.23
N ASN A 328 7.08 -11.29 22.40
CA ASN A 328 6.57 -12.57 22.92
C ASN A 328 5.06 -12.53 23.14
N GLY A 329 4.50 -11.40 23.60
CA GLY A 329 3.06 -11.23 23.74
C GLY A 329 2.32 -11.23 22.41
N LEU A 330 2.91 -10.63 21.35
CA LEU A 330 2.38 -10.74 19.99
C LEU A 330 2.30 -12.19 19.53
N ARG A 331 3.39 -12.98 19.69
CA ARG A 331 3.41 -14.39 19.29
C ARG A 331 2.37 -15.23 20.03
N ILE A 332 2.19 -14.99 21.34
CA ILE A 332 1.14 -15.65 22.14
C ILE A 332 -0.25 -15.32 21.57
N CYS A 333 -0.55 -14.05 21.34
CA CYS A 333 -1.84 -13.65 20.81
C CYS A 333 -2.09 -14.21 19.40
N LEU A 334 -1.11 -14.22 18.51
CA LEU A 334 -1.26 -14.80 17.18
C LEU A 334 -1.55 -16.31 17.25
N ALA A 335 -0.90 -17.04 18.17
CA ALA A 335 -1.17 -18.48 18.36
C ALA A 335 -2.57 -18.77 18.94
N GLU A 336 -3.17 -17.82 19.63
CA GLU A 336 -4.54 -17.92 20.15
C GLU A 336 -5.59 -17.44 19.14
N ASP A 337 -5.28 -16.34 18.38
CA ASP A 337 -6.19 -15.74 17.42
C ASP A 337 -6.34 -16.60 16.14
N TYR A 338 -5.30 -17.35 15.75
CA TYR A 338 -5.25 -18.10 14.49
C TYR A 338 -5.09 -19.59 14.70
N SER A 339 -5.84 -20.40 13.95
CA SER A 339 -5.72 -21.86 13.94
C SER A 339 -4.45 -22.38 13.24
N HIS A 340 -3.87 -21.60 12.34
CA HIS A 340 -2.65 -21.93 11.60
C HIS A 340 -1.76 -20.70 11.48
N LEU A 341 -0.46 -20.89 11.71
CA LEU A 341 0.58 -19.88 11.50
C LEU A 341 1.71 -20.47 10.67
N TYR A 342 2.01 -19.82 9.55
CA TYR A 342 3.14 -20.17 8.69
C TYR A 342 4.11 -18.99 8.68
N VAL A 343 5.36 -19.22 9.07
CA VAL A 343 6.40 -18.20 9.10
C VAL A 343 7.58 -18.66 8.27
N PHE A 344 7.90 -17.87 7.23
CA PHE A 344 9.07 -18.10 6.41
C PHE A 344 10.08 -16.99 6.65
N ASN A 345 11.14 -17.28 7.42
CA ASN A 345 12.20 -16.33 7.76
C ASN A 345 13.15 -16.18 6.56
N LEU A 346 13.07 -15.04 5.88
CA LEU A 346 13.91 -14.68 4.74
C LEU A 346 15.28 -14.15 5.17
N ARG A 347 15.53 -14.01 6.49
CA ARG A 347 16.79 -13.53 7.07
C ARG A 347 17.13 -12.08 6.67
N GLY A 348 18.42 -11.76 6.47
CA GLY A 348 18.88 -10.43 6.05
C GLY A 348 19.21 -9.48 7.21
N ASN A 349 19.32 -9.97 8.46
CA ASN A 349 19.66 -9.14 9.61
C ASN A 349 21.10 -8.64 9.51
N ALA A 350 21.28 -7.38 9.10
CA ALA A 350 22.59 -6.75 8.97
C ALA A 350 23.22 -6.32 10.31
N ARG A 351 22.48 -6.46 11.43
CA ARG A 351 22.95 -6.11 12.78
C ARG A 351 23.69 -7.24 13.47
N THR A 352 23.65 -8.47 12.92
CA THR A 352 24.41 -9.62 13.43
C THR A 352 25.90 -9.52 13.06
N GLN A 353 26.76 -10.22 13.80
CA GLN A 353 28.21 -10.24 13.59
C GLN A 353 28.76 -11.67 13.46
N GLY A 354 29.96 -11.81 12.91
CA GLY A 354 30.67 -13.09 12.82
C GLY A 354 29.93 -14.13 11.95
N GLU A 355 29.84 -15.36 12.46
CA GLU A 355 29.17 -16.48 11.75
C GLU A 355 27.69 -16.27 11.54
N GLU A 356 27.01 -15.62 12.47
CA GLU A 356 25.60 -15.29 12.32
C GLU A 356 25.36 -14.36 11.12
N ARG A 357 26.24 -13.36 10.93
CA ARG A 357 26.17 -12.46 9.77
C ARG A 357 26.35 -13.21 8.44
N ARG A 358 27.20 -14.25 8.41
CA ARG A 358 27.36 -15.08 7.22
C ARG A 358 26.11 -15.91 6.91
N LYS A 359 25.40 -16.39 7.93
CA LYS A 359 24.15 -17.13 7.80
C LYS A 359 22.98 -16.26 7.35
N GLU A 360 23.01 -14.96 7.67
CA GLU A 360 21.96 -13.99 7.31
C GLU A 360 21.97 -13.63 5.82
N ALA A 361 23.09 -13.79 5.11
CA ALA A 361 23.26 -13.43 3.70
C ALA A 361 22.97 -11.93 3.41
N GLY A 362 22.57 -11.59 2.18
CA GLY A 362 22.13 -10.24 1.79
C GLY A 362 20.67 -10.00 2.09
N GLY A 363 20.27 -8.74 2.28
CA GLY A 363 18.86 -8.38 2.38
C GLY A 363 18.11 -8.64 1.06
N ILE A 364 16.84 -9.00 1.15
CA ILE A 364 15.99 -9.24 -0.03
C ILE A 364 15.55 -7.94 -0.68
N PHE A 365 15.48 -6.88 0.11
CA PHE A 365 15.15 -5.55 -0.37
C PHE A 365 16.42 -4.77 -0.70
N ASP A 366 16.54 -4.29 -1.94
CA ASP A 366 17.69 -3.50 -2.43
C ASP A 366 17.86 -2.12 -1.75
N SER A 367 16.87 -1.69 -0.98
CA SER A 367 16.78 -0.38 -0.33
C SER A 367 17.69 -0.17 0.90
N GLY A 368 18.69 -1.00 1.14
CA GLY A 368 19.61 -0.85 2.28
C GLY A 368 19.00 -1.17 3.65
N SER A 369 17.86 -1.82 3.70
CA SER A 369 17.24 -2.28 4.95
C SER A 369 18.21 -3.18 5.73
N ARG A 370 18.41 -2.86 7.02
CA ARG A 370 19.27 -3.62 7.93
C ARG A 370 18.49 -4.59 8.82
N THR A 371 17.19 -4.67 8.65
CA THR A 371 16.30 -5.52 9.45
C THR A 371 16.07 -6.87 8.77
N PRO A 372 15.89 -7.96 9.54
CA PRO A 372 15.49 -9.23 8.97
C PRO A 372 14.10 -9.11 8.35
N VAL A 373 13.82 -9.95 7.37
CA VAL A 373 12.53 -10.00 6.68
C VAL A 373 11.89 -11.36 6.88
N ALA A 374 10.58 -11.38 7.07
CA ALA A 374 9.80 -12.62 7.16
C ALA A 374 8.50 -12.51 6.38
N ILE A 375 8.06 -13.64 5.83
CA ILE A 375 6.70 -13.82 5.33
C ILE A 375 5.92 -14.54 6.42
N THR A 376 4.73 -14.03 6.74
CA THR A 376 3.83 -14.60 7.73
C THR A 376 2.46 -14.78 7.11
N ILE A 377 1.90 -15.96 7.27
CA ILE A 377 0.55 -16.29 6.78
C ILE A 377 -0.21 -16.94 7.91
#